data_e0df890b0e99f50c0661e232c8235ce3
#
_entry.id   e0df890b0e99f50c0661e232c8235ce3
#
_cell.length_a   1.000
_cell.length_b   1.000
_cell.length_c   1.000
_cell.angle_alpha   90.00
_cell.angle_beta   90.00
_cell.angle_gamma   90.00
#
_symmetry.space_group_name_H-M   'P 1'
#
loop_
_entity.id
_entity.type
_entity.pdbx_description
1 polymer ?
#
loop_
_entity_poly.entity_id
_entity_poly.type
_entity_poly.pdbx_seq_one_letter_code
_entity_poly.pdbx_strand_id
1 'polypeptide(L)'
;MTFTNNDWWRDAVIYQIYPRSFSDANGDGNGDLQGVIDRLDYLQALGVDALWLSPFYPSPLADGGYDVADYCDVDPRLGTLDQFDELVAKAHERGIGIIVDIVPNHTSDQHRWFQEALAQGPESEAAQRYVFRRGKGEHGELPPTNWLSNFGGSAWESCGDGWYYLHLFAKEQPDLNWDNPEVRHEFLRVLTFWCDRGVDGFRIDVSHGLAKDLREPLRDRIDPTLMSPQATDGSDPLWDRDAVHDIYREWRDLFNQYTPAKYAVGESWSPFTTRIFQYAKPDELGAVFDFSMSKAAWNREEYRTTIERTHRYALAAETAPTWVLGNHDVPRIASRLGLPSGANIEQWVTSNGTNPPIDPALAARRARAAALVMLGLPGTAFVYQGEELGLPEDFDLTEDEIQDPNWERSGHYFKGRDGCRVPLPWQSDGPAFGFNATGASWLPQPAWFAQYATNRQIGDGASVLHLYCAAVALRKQWVANGTDFQFSWLTNEECPAPLLGWRLPSGMVVMANFSDSQPVALPQPMTVLLVSDATVQANTQVESVPPAATVWALPA
;
A
#
# COMPACT_ATOMS: atom_id res chain seq x y z
N MET A 1 -9.80 -3.66 -23.01
CA MET A 1 -8.83 -2.92 -23.86
C MET A 1 -7.49 -3.09 -23.21
N THR A 2 -6.62 -3.86 -23.78
CA THR A 2 -5.24 -4.01 -23.26
C THR A 2 -4.56 -2.67 -23.37
N PHE A 3 -3.80 -2.29 -22.36
CA PHE A 3 -2.97 -1.09 -22.45
C PHE A 3 -2.07 -1.18 -23.68
N THR A 4 -1.99 -0.12 -24.45
CA THR A 4 -1.16 -0.04 -25.68
C THR A 4 0.11 0.78 -25.48
N ASN A 5 0.24 1.44 -24.31
CA ASN A 5 1.35 2.31 -23.94
C ASN A 5 2.11 1.72 -22.75
N ASN A 6 3.43 1.69 -22.81
CA ASN A 6 4.30 1.28 -21.71
C ASN A 6 4.21 2.19 -20.48
N ASP A 7 3.74 3.42 -20.67
CA ASP A 7 3.65 4.46 -19.64
C ASP A 7 2.24 4.61 -19.05
N TRP A 8 1.31 3.68 -19.32
CA TRP A 8 -0.09 3.75 -18.90
C TRP A 8 -0.28 4.03 -17.40
N TRP A 9 0.64 3.56 -16.58
CA TRP A 9 0.59 3.65 -15.13
C TRP A 9 0.97 5.04 -14.57
N ARG A 10 1.67 5.87 -15.37
CA ARG A 10 2.27 7.14 -14.90
C ARG A 10 1.26 8.15 -14.36
N ASP A 11 0.03 8.13 -14.85
CA ASP A 11 -1.07 8.99 -14.39
C ASP A 11 -2.25 8.18 -13.83
N ALA A 12 -2.08 6.87 -13.68
CA ALA A 12 -3.13 5.95 -13.29
C ALA A 12 -3.63 6.18 -11.86
N VAL A 13 -4.88 5.82 -11.65
CA VAL A 13 -5.46 5.60 -10.32
C VAL A 13 -5.54 4.09 -10.10
N ILE A 14 -4.74 3.59 -9.18
CA ILE A 14 -4.64 2.16 -8.85
C ILE A 14 -5.39 1.92 -7.54
N TYR A 15 -6.34 0.98 -7.57
CA TYR A 15 -7.15 0.62 -6.43
C TYR A 15 -6.61 -0.64 -5.77
N GLN A 16 -6.22 -0.54 -4.50
CA GLN A 16 -5.75 -1.69 -3.73
C GLN A 16 -6.92 -2.48 -3.18
N ILE A 17 -6.97 -3.77 -3.51
CA ILE A 17 -7.88 -4.77 -2.96
C ILE A 17 -7.12 -5.66 -1.97
N TYR A 18 -7.61 -5.76 -0.74
CA TYR A 18 -7.26 -6.81 0.20
C TYR A 18 -8.28 -7.94 0.03
N PRO A 19 -7.95 -9.04 -0.70
CA PRO A 19 -8.95 -9.99 -1.21
C PRO A 19 -9.85 -10.55 -0.11
N ARG A 20 -9.29 -10.94 1.03
CA ARG A 20 -10.04 -11.50 2.17
C ARG A 20 -11.16 -10.59 2.69
N SER A 21 -11.11 -9.28 2.42
CA SER A 21 -12.02 -8.28 2.98
C SER A 21 -12.81 -7.50 1.93
N PHE A 22 -12.71 -7.86 0.64
CA PHE A 22 -13.37 -7.10 -0.40
C PHE A 22 -14.83 -7.54 -0.61
N SER A 23 -15.06 -8.78 -1.04
CA SER A 23 -16.38 -9.37 -1.21
C SER A 23 -16.25 -10.89 -1.21
N ASP A 24 -17.14 -11.60 -0.54
CA ASP A 24 -17.16 -13.04 -0.38
C ASP A 24 -18.35 -13.63 -1.14
N ALA A 25 -18.09 -14.30 -2.24
CA ALA A 25 -19.13 -14.89 -3.09
C ALA A 25 -19.55 -16.29 -2.63
N ASN A 26 -18.65 -17.05 -1.99
CA ASN A 26 -18.91 -18.41 -1.54
C ASN A 26 -19.55 -18.49 -0.14
N GLY A 27 -19.45 -17.43 0.65
CA GLY A 27 -20.08 -17.28 1.96
C GLY A 27 -19.35 -17.96 3.10
N ASP A 28 -18.06 -18.23 2.97
CA ASP A 28 -17.25 -18.86 4.02
C ASP A 28 -16.67 -17.88 5.04
N GLY A 29 -16.82 -16.57 4.81
CA GLY A 29 -16.36 -15.50 5.66
C GLY A 29 -15.04 -14.88 5.23
N ASN A 30 -14.41 -15.39 4.18
CA ASN A 30 -13.27 -14.77 3.50
C ASN A 30 -13.70 -14.24 2.14
N GLY A 31 -13.32 -13.03 1.79
CA GLY A 31 -13.48 -12.52 0.44
C GLY A 31 -12.67 -13.37 -0.55
N ASP A 32 -13.13 -13.42 -1.80
CA ASP A 32 -12.57 -14.30 -2.81
C ASP A 32 -12.48 -13.62 -4.20
N LEU A 33 -11.82 -14.28 -5.15
CA LEU A 33 -11.64 -13.75 -6.50
C LEU A 33 -13.00 -13.63 -7.24
N GLN A 34 -13.96 -14.51 -6.96
CA GLN A 34 -15.29 -14.39 -7.52
C GLN A 34 -15.99 -13.13 -7.01
N GLY A 35 -15.85 -12.82 -5.71
CA GLY A 35 -16.35 -11.58 -5.14
C GLY A 35 -15.74 -10.33 -5.78
N VAL A 36 -14.45 -10.37 -6.15
CA VAL A 36 -13.82 -9.29 -6.92
C VAL A 36 -14.42 -9.20 -8.32
N ILE A 37 -14.57 -10.33 -9.01
CA ILE A 37 -15.21 -10.40 -10.35
C ILE A 37 -16.61 -9.79 -10.32
N ASP A 38 -17.42 -10.12 -9.34
CA ASP A 38 -18.82 -9.66 -9.20
C ASP A 38 -18.90 -8.14 -8.93
N ARG A 39 -17.80 -7.51 -8.50
CA ARG A 39 -17.71 -6.06 -8.21
C ARG A 39 -16.95 -5.27 -9.28
N LEU A 40 -16.56 -5.86 -10.40
CA LEU A 40 -15.83 -5.14 -11.46
C LEU A 40 -16.61 -3.96 -12.04
N ASP A 41 -17.95 -4.03 -12.12
CA ASP A 41 -18.76 -2.91 -12.58
C ASP A 41 -18.73 -1.72 -11.60
N TYR A 42 -18.66 -1.98 -10.29
CA TYR A 42 -18.45 -0.94 -9.29
C TYR A 42 -17.08 -0.27 -9.46
N LEU A 43 -16.01 -1.06 -9.65
CA LEU A 43 -14.66 -0.56 -9.85
C LEU A 43 -14.54 0.24 -11.17
N GLN A 44 -15.22 -0.22 -12.24
CA GLN A 44 -15.32 0.54 -13.49
C GLN A 44 -16.05 1.87 -13.29
N ALA A 45 -17.15 1.88 -12.54
CA ALA A 45 -17.90 3.10 -12.23
C ALA A 45 -17.11 4.08 -11.36
N LEU A 46 -16.28 3.57 -10.43
CA LEU A 46 -15.32 4.38 -9.68
C LEU A 46 -14.28 5.03 -10.59
N GLY A 47 -14.00 4.40 -11.74
CA GLY A 47 -13.15 4.94 -12.80
C GLY A 47 -11.66 4.63 -12.65
N VAL A 48 -11.28 3.66 -11.80
CA VAL A 48 -9.88 3.25 -11.58
C VAL A 48 -9.28 2.62 -12.82
N ASP A 49 -7.95 2.71 -12.96
CA ASP A 49 -7.23 2.24 -14.15
C ASP A 49 -6.65 0.84 -13.95
N ALA A 50 -6.35 0.47 -12.70
CA ALA A 50 -5.85 -0.86 -12.36
C ALA A 50 -6.24 -1.27 -10.94
N LEU A 51 -6.23 -2.58 -10.69
CA LEU A 51 -6.41 -3.19 -9.36
C LEU A 51 -5.08 -3.75 -8.90
N TRP A 52 -4.66 -3.40 -7.71
CA TRP A 52 -3.58 -4.08 -7.00
C TRP A 52 -4.21 -5.06 -6.01
N LEU A 53 -4.00 -6.36 -6.24
CA LEU A 53 -4.41 -7.42 -5.35
C LEU A 53 -3.29 -7.69 -4.33
N SER A 54 -3.56 -7.50 -3.04
CA SER A 54 -2.68 -8.02 -1.97
C SER A 54 -2.60 -9.56 -2.06
N PRO A 55 -1.61 -10.23 -1.44
CA PRO A 55 -1.36 -11.65 -1.68
C PRO A 55 -2.60 -12.54 -1.58
N PHE A 56 -2.78 -13.37 -2.60
CA PHE A 56 -3.88 -14.34 -2.71
C PHE A 56 -3.37 -15.77 -2.94
N TYR A 57 -2.08 -15.98 -2.74
CA TYR A 57 -1.38 -17.25 -2.87
C TYR A 57 -1.72 -18.21 -1.72
N PRO A 58 -1.53 -19.54 -1.90
CA PRO A 58 -1.58 -20.49 -0.79
C PRO A 58 -0.71 -20.03 0.39
N SER A 59 -1.32 -19.89 1.55
CA SER A 59 -0.69 -19.36 2.75
C SER A 59 -1.34 -19.92 4.02
N PRO A 60 -0.58 -20.29 5.05
CA PRO A 60 -1.13 -20.57 6.39
C PRO A 60 -1.74 -19.36 7.09
N LEU A 61 -1.55 -18.15 6.55
CA LEU A 61 -2.01 -16.87 7.10
C LEU A 61 -1.32 -16.45 8.42
N ALA A 62 -0.08 -16.85 8.60
CA ALA A 62 0.72 -16.38 9.73
C ALA A 62 0.96 -14.85 9.70
N ASP A 63 0.91 -14.24 8.50
CA ASP A 63 0.95 -12.79 8.29
C ASP A 63 -0.05 -12.38 7.20
N GLY A 64 -1.33 -12.76 7.37
CA GLY A 64 -2.42 -12.27 6.53
C GLY A 64 -2.30 -12.57 5.02
N GLY A 65 -1.47 -13.55 4.62
CA GLY A 65 -1.20 -13.93 3.23
C GLY A 65 0.22 -13.61 2.74
N TYR A 66 0.99 -12.83 3.50
CA TYR A 66 2.39 -12.51 3.18
C TYR A 66 3.37 -13.65 3.50
N ASP A 67 2.93 -14.73 4.13
CA ASP A 67 3.65 -15.99 4.31
C ASP A 67 3.26 -16.97 3.18
N VAL A 68 3.92 -16.81 2.01
CA VAL A 68 3.56 -17.51 0.77
C VAL A 68 4.12 -18.93 0.73
N ALA A 69 3.23 -19.94 0.60
CA ALA A 69 3.61 -21.35 0.50
C ALA A 69 3.78 -21.83 -0.96
N ASP A 70 3.09 -21.21 -1.92
CA ASP A 70 3.25 -21.45 -3.36
C ASP A 70 2.97 -20.16 -4.13
N TYR A 71 3.97 -19.66 -4.87
CA TYR A 71 3.87 -18.42 -5.65
C TYR A 71 3.14 -18.56 -6.99
N CYS A 72 2.82 -19.79 -7.42
CA CYS A 72 2.26 -20.06 -8.74
C CYS A 72 0.84 -20.68 -8.66
N ASP A 73 0.15 -20.50 -7.54
CA ASP A 73 -1.22 -20.97 -7.38
C ASP A 73 -2.05 -19.92 -6.62
N VAL A 74 -3.35 -20.14 -6.57
CA VAL A 74 -4.32 -19.34 -5.80
C VAL A 74 -4.69 -20.13 -4.54
N ASP A 75 -4.75 -19.46 -3.38
CA ASP A 75 -5.24 -20.09 -2.17
C ASP A 75 -6.66 -20.62 -2.38
N PRO A 76 -6.93 -21.91 -2.09
CA PRO A 76 -8.25 -22.51 -2.35
C PRO A 76 -9.40 -21.85 -1.57
N ARG A 77 -9.10 -21.09 -0.51
CA ARG A 77 -10.10 -20.27 0.20
C ARG A 77 -10.48 -19.02 -0.61
N LEU A 78 -9.57 -18.53 -1.45
CA LEU A 78 -9.74 -17.29 -2.22
C LEU A 78 -10.14 -17.56 -3.68
N GLY A 79 -10.00 -18.79 -4.16
CA GLY A 79 -10.39 -19.17 -5.52
C GLY A 79 -9.49 -20.17 -6.20
N THR A 80 -9.43 -20.07 -7.52
CA THR A 80 -8.65 -20.95 -8.40
C THR A 80 -7.91 -20.15 -9.47
N LEU A 81 -6.91 -20.77 -10.12
CA LEU A 81 -6.23 -20.16 -11.27
C LEU A 81 -7.19 -19.85 -12.42
N ASP A 82 -8.23 -20.67 -12.66
CA ASP A 82 -9.23 -20.40 -13.69
C ASP A 82 -10.05 -19.14 -13.35
N GLN A 83 -10.37 -18.92 -12.08
CA GLN A 83 -11.05 -17.70 -11.64
C GLN A 83 -10.12 -16.48 -11.72
N PHE A 84 -8.81 -16.66 -11.48
CA PHE A 84 -7.84 -15.59 -11.70
C PHE A 84 -7.78 -15.20 -13.19
N ASP A 85 -7.71 -16.18 -14.09
CA ASP A 85 -7.72 -15.93 -15.53
C ASP A 85 -9.03 -15.23 -15.98
N GLU A 86 -10.17 -15.62 -15.40
CA GLU A 86 -11.46 -14.95 -15.61
C GLU A 86 -11.45 -13.51 -15.11
N LEU A 87 -10.88 -13.26 -13.92
CA LEU A 87 -10.73 -11.90 -13.36
C LEU A 87 -9.93 -11.02 -14.30
N VAL A 88 -8.75 -11.50 -14.75
CA VAL A 88 -7.89 -10.75 -15.68
C VAL A 88 -8.65 -10.43 -16.98
N ALA A 89 -9.31 -11.42 -17.58
CA ALA A 89 -10.05 -11.24 -18.83
C ALA A 89 -11.16 -10.19 -18.67
N LYS A 90 -11.99 -10.31 -17.62
CA LYS A 90 -13.12 -9.41 -17.37
C LYS A 90 -12.68 -7.99 -16.94
N ALA A 91 -11.57 -7.86 -16.23
CA ALA A 91 -10.98 -6.56 -15.91
C ALA A 91 -10.49 -5.86 -17.18
N HIS A 92 -9.76 -6.59 -18.03
CA HIS A 92 -9.28 -6.06 -19.32
C HIS A 92 -10.42 -5.64 -20.25
N GLU A 93 -11.55 -6.37 -20.30
CA GLU A 93 -12.76 -5.96 -21.05
C GLU A 93 -13.29 -4.60 -20.60
N ARG A 94 -13.06 -4.22 -19.33
CA ARG A 94 -13.44 -2.93 -18.74
C ARG A 94 -12.36 -1.86 -18.79
N GLY A 95 -11.20 -2.19 -19.39
CA GLY A 95 -10.03 -1.29 -19.44
C GLY A 95 -9.30 -1.15 -18.12
N ILE A 96 -9.44 -2.13 -17.22
CA ILE A 96 -8.82 -2.17 -15.90
C ILE A 96 -7.65 -3.16 -15.93
N GLY A 97 -6.45 -2.74 -15.53
CA GLY A 97 -5.27 -3.60 -15.40
C GLY A 97 -5.25 -4.38 -14.09
N ILE A 98 -4.44 -5.44 -14.05
CA ILE A 98 -4.24 -6.26 -12.86
C ILE A 98 -2.77 -6.19 -12.43
N ILE A 99 -2.56 -5.81 -11.18
CA ILE A 99 -1.26 -5.79 -10.50
C ILE A 99 -1.32 -6.80 -9.36
N VAL A 100 -0.35 -7.71 -9.29
CA VAL A 100 -0.28 -8.68 -8.21
C VAL A 100 0.87 -8.35 -7.26
N ASP A 101 0.71 -8.71 -5.99
CA ASP A 101 1.75 -8.57 -4.98
C ASP A 101 2.76 -9.72 -5.09
N ILE A 102 4.05 -9.43 -5.06
CA ILE A 102 5.12 -10.44 -4.99
C ILE A 102 5.88 -10.23 -3.69
N VAL A 103 6.03 -11.30 -2.91
CA VAL A 103 6.69 -11.30 -1.59
C VAL A 103 8.04 -12.01 -1.70
N PRO A 104 9.11 -11.34 -2.18
CA PRO A 104 10.34 -12.02 -2.54
C PRO A 104 11.36 -12.12 -1.40
N ASN A 105 11.16 -11.43 -0.29
CA ASN A 105 12.12 -11.46 0.81
C ASN A 105 12.17 -12.81 1.53
N HIS A 106 11.03 -13.48 1.68
CA HIS A 106 10.85 -14.71 2.46
C HIS A 106 9.77 -15.60 1.82
N THR A 107 9.67 -16.83 2.29
CA THR A 107 8.54 -17.73 2.00
C THR A 107 7.78 -18.04 3.28
N SER A 108 6.65 -18.75 3.19
CA SER A 108 6.11 -19.47 4.33
C SER A 108 7.08 -20.57 4.78
N ASP A 109 7.06 -20.90 6.06
CA ASP A 109 7.70 -22.11 6.58
C ASP A 109 7.07 -23.40 6.00
N GLN A 110 5.84 -23.33 5.46
CA GLN A 110 5.17 -24.42 4.75
C GLN A 110 5.57 -24.52 3.26
N HIS A 111 6.37 -23.57 2.76
CA HIS A 111 6.88 -23.66 1.39
C HIS A 111 7.74 -24.91 1.22
N ARG A 112 7.57 -25.63 0.09
CA ARG A 112 8.28 -26.91 -0.18
C ARG A 112 9.79 -26.81 0.02
N TRP A 113 10.41 -25.73 -0.39
CA TRP A 113 11.85 -25.52 -0.24
C TRP A 113 12.31 -25.45 1.21
N PHE A 114 11.53 -24.80 2.08
CA PHE A 114 11.88 -24.71 3.49
C PHE A 114 11.69 -26.05 4.20
N GLN A 115 10.62 -26.79 3.87
CA GLN A 115 10.39 -28.12 4.38
C GLN A 115 11.51 -29.10 3.94
N GLU A 116 11.97 -29.00 2.69
CA GLU A 116 13.13 -29.76 2.19
C GLU A 116 14.41 -29.40 2.96
N ALA A 117 14.66 -28.10 3.19
CA ALA A 117 15.82 -27.60 3.93
C ALA A 117 15.85 -28.14 5.37
N LEU A 118 14.72 -28.10 6.08
CA LEU A 118 14.62 -28.66 7.44
C LEU A 118 14.84 -30.18 7.45
N ALA A 119 14.25 -30.90 6.49
CA ALA A 119 14.35 -32.36 6.43
C ALA A 119 15.77 -32.84 6.10
N GLN A 120 16.52 -32.10 5.26
CA GLN A 120 17.88 -32.45 4.85
C GLN A 120 18.95 -31.87 5.80
N GLY A 121 18.58 -30.91 6.63
CA GLY A 121 19.45 -30.25 7.60
C GLY A 121 20.13 -28.98 7.08
N PRO A 122 20.65 -28.14 8.01
CA PRO A 122 21.10 -26.78 7.71
C PRO A 122 22.37 -26.66 6.87
N GLU A 123 23.13 -27.76 6.69
CA GLU A 123 24.31 -27.82 5.83
C GLU A 123 24.03 -28.37 4.42
N SER A 124 22.77 -28.73 4.13
CA SER A 124 22.36 -29.31 2.85
C SER A 124 22.34 -28.26 1.72
N GLU A 125 22.34 -28.73 0.49
CA GLU A 125 22.13 -27.87 -0.69
C GLU A 125 20.75 -27.20 -0.64
N ALA A 126 19.70 -27.90 -0.18
CA ALA A 126 18.36 -27.33 -0.01
C ALA A 126 18.36 -26.15 0.97
N ALA A 127 19.13 -26.20 2.04
CA ALA A 127 19.23 -25.14 3.02
C ALA A 127 19.93 -23.87 2.49
N GLN A 128 20.72 -23.96 1.42
CA GLN A 128 21.40 -22.80 0.82
C GLN A 128 20.42 -21.80 0.16
N ARG A 129 19.16 -22.20 -0.08
CA ARG A 129 18.11 -21.30 -0.57
C ARG A 129 17.64 -20.30 0.51
N TYR A 130 17.97 -20.57 1.77
CA TYR A 130 17.62 -19.76 2.94
C TYR A 130 18.88 -19.34 3.69
N VAL A 131 18.71 -18.52 4.71
CA VAL A 131 19.82 -18.05 5.53
C VAL A 131 19.90 -18.86 6.82
N PHE A 132 20.65 -19.98 6.81
CA PHE A 132 20.96 -20.75 8.00
C PHE A 132 22.34 -20.38 8.52
N ARG A 133 22.52 -20.26 9.83
CA ARG A 133 23.80 -19.95 10.49
C ARG A 133 23.92 -20.69 11.80
N ARG A 134 25.18 -21.00 12.15
CA ARG A 134 25.50 -21.52 13.47
C ARG A 134 25.48 -20.39 14.50
N GLY A 135 24.86 -20.63 15.65
CA GLY A 135 24.82 -19.69 16.76
C GLY A 135 26.18 -19.45 17.39
N LYS A 136 26.28 -18.37 18.16
CA LYS A 136 27.42 -18.04 19.01
C LYS A 136 27.39 -18.87 20.32
N GLY A 137 28.52 -18.90 21.03
CA GLY A 137 28.68 -19.68 22.24
C GLY A 137 29.37 -21.03 21.97
N GLU A 138 29.64 -21.80 23.03
CA GLU A 138 30.39 -23.06 22.93
C GLU A 138 29.59 -24.14 22.18
N HIS A 139 28.26 -24.11 22.35
CA HIS A 139 27.33 -25.09 21.75
C HIS A 139 26.37 -24.45 20.72
N GLY A 140 26.57 -23.17 20.37
CA GLY A 140 25.65 -22.43 19.48
C GLY A 140 24.36 -22.00 20.16
N GLU A 141 24.39 -21.79 21.49
CA GLU A 141 23.23 -21.46 22.31
C GLU A 141 22.75 -20.01 22.19
N LEU A 142 23.53 -19.14 21.55
CA LEU A 142 23.19 -17.73 21.34
C LEU A 142 22.95 -17.47 19.85
N PRO A 143 22.03 -16.54 19.50
CA PRO A 143 21.79 -16.16 18.10
C PRO A 143 23.07 -15.72 17.36
N PRO A 144 23.16 -15.91 16.04
CA PRO A 144 24.33 -15.51 15.23
C PRO A 144 24.64 -14.02 15.29
N THR A 145 23.62 -13.16 15.37
CA THR A 145 23.77 -11.70 15.46
C THR A 145 22.72 -11.11 16.41
N ASN A 146 22.81 -9.78 16.63
CA ASN A 146 21.82 -9.02 17.39
C ASN A 146 20.59 -8.59 16.55
N TRP A 147 20.38 -9.16 15.37
CA TRP A 147 19.29 -8.73 14.48
C TRP A 147 17.94 -9.05 15.10
N LEU A 148 16.99 -8.11 14.96
CA LEU A 148 15.63 -8.24 15.47
C LEU A 148 14.63 -8.37 14.33
N SER A 149 13.54 -9.10 14.60
CA SER A 149 12.39 -9.21 13.72
C SER A 149 11.58 -7.91 13.72
N ASN A 150 10.97 -7.57 12.59
CA ASN A 150 10.05 -6.43 12.46
C ASN A 150 8.80 -6.57 13.37
N PHE A 151 8.45 -7.81 13.74
CA PHE A 151 7.36 -8.08 14.68
C PHE A 151 7.85 -8.26 16.13
N GLY A 152 9.12 -7.94 16.41
CA GLY A 152 9.72 -8.03 17.74
C GLY A 152 10.43 -9.34 18.01
N GLY A 153 11.32 -9.31 19.00
CA GLY A 153 12.17 -10.45 19.36
C GLY A 153 13.36 -10.66 18.41
N SER A 154 14.09 -11.77 18.58
CA SER A 154 15.21 -12.14 17.71
C SER A 154 14.73 -12.40 16.28
N ALA A 155 15.54 -12.00 15.28
CA ALA A 155 15.35 -12.40 13.88
C ALA A 155 15.88 -13.82 13.58
N TRP A 156 16.34 -14.54 14.58
CA TRP A 156 16.90 -15.87 14.46
C TRP A 156 16.07 -16.87 15.26
N GLU A 157 15.52 -17.88 14.58
CA GLU A 157 14.82 -19.00 15.21
C GLU A 157 15.71 -20.24 15.23
N SER A 158 15.78 -20.92 16.40
CA SER A 158 16.58 -22.12 16.55
C SER A 158 15.91 -23.32 15.83
N CYS A 159 16.68 -24.03 15.02
CA CYS A 159 16.27 -25.28 14.41
C CYS A 159 16.98 -26.52 15.00
N GLY A 160 17.61 -26.38 16.18
CA GLY A 160 18.30 -27.46 16.90
C GLY A 160 19.80 -27.51 16.63
N ASP A 161 20.52 -28.26 17.44
CA ASP A 161 21.97 -28.53 17.33
C ASP A 161 22.84 -27.26 17.16
N GLY A 162 22.40 -26.13 17.74
CA GLY A 162 23.09 -24.85 17.66
C GLY A 162 22.98 -24.14 16.30
N TRP A 163 22.04 -24.55 15.46
CA TRP A 163 21.71 -23.89 14.20
C TRP A 163 20.48 -23.02 14.32
N TYR A 164 20.45 -21.95 13.50
CA TYR A 164 19.36 -20.98 13.41
C TYR A 164 19.09 -20.65 11.96
N TYR A 165 17.82 -20.34 11.65
CA TYR A 165 17.46 -19.68 10.40
C TYR A 165 17.03 -18.24 10.64
N LEU A 166 17.27 -17.38 9.64
CA LEU A 166 16.87 -15.96 9.66
C LEU A 166 15.40 -15.80 9.30
N HIS A 167 14.71 -14.92 10.04
CA HIS A 167 13.38 -14.42 9.71
C HIS A 167 13.27 -12.94 10.12
N LEU A 168 13.24 -12.04 9.16
CA LEU A 168 13.10 -10.61 9.46
C LEU A 168 11.67 -10.21 9.81
N PHE A 169 10.70 -11.11 9.59
CA PHE A 169 9.28 -10.97 9.94
C PHE A 169 8.88 -12.08 10.93
N ALA A 170 7.73 -12.73 10.73
CA ALA A 170 7.33 -13.83 11.59
C ALA A 170 8.31 -15.02 11.48
N LYS A 171 8.43 -15.84 12.54
CA LYS A 171 9.26 -17.04 12.47
C LYS A 171 8.77 -18.03 11.41
N GLU A 172 7.50 -17.93 11.04
CA GLU A 172 6.87 -18.67 9.97
C GLU A 172 7.22 -18.10 8.57
N GLN A 173 8.07 -17.05 8.51
CA GLN A 173 8.51 -16.38 7.27
C GLN A 173 10.05 -16.43 7.13
N PRO A 174 10.64 -17.62 6.88
CA PRO A 174 12.09 -17.75 6.71
C PRO A 174 12.61 -16.96 5.52
N ASP A 175 13.67 -16.19 5.74
CA ASP A 175 14.28 -15.31 4.73
C ASP A 175 15.05 -16.08 3.67
N LEU A 176 14.80 -15.75 2.41
CA LEU A 176 15.50 -16.30 1.26
C LEU A 176 16.93 -15.74 1.13
N ASN A 177 17.82 -16.59 0.63
CA ASN A 177 19.19 -16.22 0.31
C ASN A 177 19.32 -15.79 -1.17
N TRP A 178 19.25 -14.49 -1.42
CA TRP A 178 19.32 -13.91 -2.77
C TRP A 178 20.73 -13.97 -3.40
N ASP A 179 21.77 -14.37 -2.67
CA ASP A 179 23.08 -14.71 -3.24
C ASP A 179 23.03 -16.07 -3.97
N ASN A 180 22.00 -16.89 -3.68
CA ASN A 180 21.82 -18.17 -4.36
C ASN A 180 21.17 -17.97 -5.75
N PRO A 181 21.82 -18.41 -6.85
CA PRO A 181 21.27 -18.25 -8.19
C PRO A 181 19.98 -19.03 -8.42
N GLU A 182 19.72 -20.13 -7.69
CA GLU A 182 18.47 -20.88 -7.79
C GLU A 182 17.27 -20.02 -7.32
N VAL A 183 17.44 -19.22 -6.26
CA VAL A 183 16.42 -18.29 -5.79
C VAL A 183 16.13 -17.22 -6.86
N ARG A 184 17.17 -16.65 -7.47
CA ARG A 184 17.03 -15.66 -8.56
C ARG A 184 16.27 -16.25 -9.75
N HIS A 185 16.63 -17.44 -10.20
CA HIS A 185 15.97 -18.11 -11.32
C HIS A 185 14.50 -18.44 -11.02
N GLU A 186 14.20 -18.89 -9.80
CA GLU A 186 12.83 -19.21 -9.41
C GLU A 186 11.94 -17.98 -9.45
N PHE A 187 12.40 -16.84 -8.95
CA PHE A 187 11.60 -15.61 -9.03
C PHE A 187 11.41 -15.12 -10.47
N LEU A 188 12.39 -15.27 -11.35
CA LEU A 188 12.16 -15.03 -12.78
C LEU A 188 11.08 -15.97 -13.36
N ARG A 189 11.05 -17.24 -12.95
CA ARG A 189 10.00 -18.19 -13.33
C ARG A 189 8.63 -17.78 -12.79
N VAL A 190 8.55 -17.39 -11.53
CA VAL A 190 7.31 -16.90 -10.88
C VAL A 190 6.77 -15.67 -11.60
N LEU A 191 7.62 -14.67 -11.86
CA LEU A 191 7.23 -13.47 -12.58
C LEU A 191 6.75 -13.77 -14.00
N THR A 192 7.45 -14.67 -14.72
CA THR A 192 7.03 -15.14 -16.07
C THR A 192 5.66 -15.80 -16.01
N PHE A 193 5.43 -16.69 -15.03
CA PHE A 193 4.14 -17.38 -14.85
C PHE A 193 2.96 -16.41 -14.78
N TRP A 194 3.09 -15.34 -14.00
CA TRP A 194 2.02 -14.34 -13.86
C TRP A 194 1.94 -13.40 -15.08
N CYS A 195 3.09 -13.04 -15.68
CA CYS A 195 3.09 -12.27 -16.92
C CYS A 195 2.36 -12.99 -18.05
N ASP A 196 2.58 -14.31 -18.21
CA ASP A 196 1.96 -15.14 -19.24
C ASP A 196 0.44 -15.33 -18.99
N ARG A 197 -0.03 -15.20 -17.74
CA ARG A 197 -1.45 -15.15 -17.37
C ARG A 197 -2.11 -13.77 -17.56
N GLY A 198 -1.37 -12.80 -18.09
CA GLY A 198 -1.93 -11.51 -18.46
C GLY A 198 -1.85 -10.42 -17.37
N VAL A 199 -1.11 -10.64 -16.28
CA VAL A 199 -0.86 -9.61 -15.27
C VAL A 199 -0.17 -8.39 -15.92
N ASP A 200 -0.61 -7.18 -15.59
CA ASP A 200 -0.09 -5.93 -16.14
C ASP A 200 1.08 -5.36 -15.33
N GLY A 201 1.21 -5.79 -14.09
CA GLY A 201 2.30 -5.32 -13.22
C GLY A 201 2.39 -6.03 -11.89
N PHE A 202 3.37 -5.59 -11.09
CA PHE A 202 3.71 -6.18 -9.80
C PHE A 202 3.91 -5.10 -8.74
N ARG A 203 3.43 -5.35 -7.54
CA ARG A 203 3.87 -4.65 -6.33
C ARG A 203 4.88 -5.55 -5.64
N ILE A 204 6.06 -5.02 -5.33
CA ILE A 204 7.16 -5.78 -4.76
C ILE A 204 7.24 -5.48 -3.27
N ASP A 205 6.87 -6.48 -2.48
CA ASP A 205 6.92 -6.44 -1.03
C ASP A 205 8.37 -6.36 -0.53
N VAL A 206 8.61 -5.55 0.52
CA VAL A 206 9.92 -5.41 1.16
C VAL A 206 11.08 -5.29 0.16
N SER A 207 10.90 -4.49 -0.89
CA SER A 207 11.84 -4.41 -2.01
C SER A 207 13.28 -4.07 -1.59
N HIS A 208 13.47 -3.44 -0.45
CA HIS A 208 14.78 -3.04 0.08
C HIS A 208 15.46 -4.12 0.94
N GLY A 209 14.80 -5.28 1.16
CA GLY A 209 15.25 -6.32 2.08
C GLY A 209 15.91 -7.54 1.43
N LEU A 210 15.90 -7.68 0.09
CA LEU A 210 16.33 -8.93 -0.56
C LEU A 210 17.81 -9.22 -0.37
N ALA A 211 18.68 -8.25 -0.66
CA ALA A 211 20.12 -8.41 -0.55
C ALA A 211 20.59 -8.17 0.90
N LYS A 212 21.32 -9.13 1.45
CA LYS A 212 21.87 -9.09 2.81
C LYS A 212 23.41 -9.24 2.79
N ASP A 213 24.12 -8.74 3.80
CA ASP A 213 25.57 -9.00 3.95
C ASP A 213 25.77 -10.29 4.71
N LEU A 214 25.83 -11.39 3.98
CA LEU A 214 25.96 -12.74 4.54
C LEU A 214 27.43 -13.21 4.68
N ARG A 215 28.41 -12.31 4.50
CA ARG A 215 29.84 -12.61 4.65
C ARG A 215 30.19 -12.88 6.11
N GLU A 216 30.96 -13.95 6.33
CA GLU A 216 31.42 -14.29 7.67
C GLU A 216 32.67 -13.49 8.08
N PRO A 217 32.78 -13.07 9.36
CA PRO A 217 31.74 -13.19 10.38
C PRO A 217 30.59 -12.21 10.12
N LEU A 218 29.33 -12.64 10.36
CA LEU A 218 28.17 -11.77 10.23
C LEU A 218 28.31 -10.53 11.14
N ARG A 219 27.90 -9.37 10.62
CA ARG A 219 27.99 -8.10 11.35
C ARG A 219 26.73 -7.84 12.17
N ASP A 220 26.92 -7.51 13.44
CA ASP A 220 25.86 -6.94 14.26
C ASP A 220 25.44 -5.56 13.73
N ARG A 221 24.19 -5.17 13.94
CA ARG A 221 23.70 -3.82 13.67
C ARG A 221 24.08 -2.88 14.82
N ILE A 222 24.33 -1.61 14.50
CA ILE A 222 24.67 -0.57 15.49
C ILE A 222 23.50 -0.37 16.45
N ASP A 223 22.30 -0.22 15.91
CA ASP A 223 21.06 -0.19 16.67
C ASP A 223 20.09 -1.22 16.08
N PRO A 224 19.95 -2.41 16.71
CA PRO A 224 19.08 -3.45 16.20
C PRO A 224 17.59 -3.11 16.29
N THR A 225 17.19 -2.12 17.10
CA THR A 225 15.79 -1.72 17.28
C THR A 225 15.23 -0.91 16.10
N LEU A 226 16.11 -0.36 15.26
CA LEU A 226 15.69 0.36 14.06
C LEU A 226 15.34 -0.62 12.92
N MET A 227 14.10 -0.66 12.49
CA MET A 227 13.60 -1.52 11.40
C MET A 227 13.85 -0.93 10.00
N SER A 228 14.75 0.04 9.87
CA SER A 228 15.12 0.72 8.62
C SER A 228 16.63 0.75 8.44
N PRO A 229 17.14 1.03 7.21
CA PRO A 229 18.58 1.20 6.98
C PRO A 229 19.19 2.24 7.90
N GLN A 230 20.36 1.93 8.44
CA GLN A 230 21.13 2.82 9.33
C GLN A 230 22.25 3.58 8.62
N ALA A 231 22.44 3.33 7.33
CA ALA A 231 23.46 3.94 6.50
C ALA A 231 22.89 4.43 5.16
N THR A 232 23.42 5.53 4.66
CA THR A 232 23.03 6.14 3.37
C THR A 232 23.79 5.58 2.17
N ASP A 233 24.80 4.74 2.41
CA ASP A 233 25.76 4.25 1.42
C ASP A 233 25.55 2.77 1.03
N GLY A 234 24.42 2.17 1.43
CA GLY A 234 24.13 0.77 1.16
C GLY A 234 24.94 -0.23 1.98
N SER A 235 25.58 0.23 3.07
CA SER A 235 26.43 -0.62 3.92
C SER A 235 25.71 -1.29 5.09
N ASP A 236 24.41 -1.02 5.30
CA ASP A 236 23.59 -1.74 6.30
C ASP A 236 23.62 -3.25 6.00
N PRO A 237 23.78 -4.13 7.00
CA PRO A 237 23.88 -5.56 6.73
C PRO A 237 22.56 -6.20 6.22
N LEU A 238 21.40 -5.60 6.48
CA LEU A 238 20.08 -6.17 6.19
C LEU A 238 19.29 -5.41 5.12
N TRP A 239 19.42 -4.08 5.07
CA TRP A 239 18.47 -3.24 4.36
C TRP A 239 19.15 -2.35 3.31
N ASP A 240 18.44 -2.13 2.20
CA ASP A 240 18.78 -1.12 1.18
C ASP A 240 20.22 -1.22 0.67
N ARG A 241 20.68 -2.44 0.39
CA ARG A 241 22.04 -2.71 -0.12
C ARG A 241 22.09 -2.54 -1.64
N ASP A 242 23.22 -2.02 -2.15
CA ASP A 242 23.39 -1.76 -3.58
C ASP A 242 23.23 -3.03 -4.45
N ALA A 243 23.53 -4.20 -3.91
CA ALA A 243 23.37 -5.47 -4.62
C ALA A 243 21.91 -5.79 -5.00
N VAL A 244 20.91 -5.20 -4.33
CA VAL A 244 19.50 -5.43 -4.65
C VAL A 244 19.13 -4.87 -6.02
N HIS A 245 19.80 -3.80 -6.46
CA HIS A 245 19.54 -3.15 -7.74
C HIS A 245 19.87 -4.04 -8.94
N ASP A 246 20.84 -4.97 -8.82
CA ASP A 246 21.14 -5.94 -9.88
C ASP A 246 19.98 -6.93 -10.06
N ILE A 247 19.30 -7.32 -8.99
CA ILE A 247 18.10 -8.17 -9.05
C ILE A 247 17.00 -7.46 -9.84
N TYR A 248 16.76 -6.18 -9.57
CA TYR A 248 15.68 -5.44 -10.23
C TYR A 248 15.98 -5.11 -11.69
N ARG A 249 17.26 -4.98 -12.08
CA ARG A 249 17.63 -4.89 -13.50
C ARG A 249 17.34 -6.18 -14.25
N GLU A 250 17.61 -7.36 -13.66
CA GLU A 250 17.21 -8.65 -14.23
C GLU A 250 15.70 -8.76 -14.41
N TRP A 251 14.91 -8.28 -13.42
CA TRP A 251 13.46 -8.28 -13.51
C TRP A 251 12.96 -7.31 -14.58
N ARG A 252 13.58 -6.12 -14.69
CA ARG A 252 13.24 -5.16 -15.73
C ARG A 252 13.52 -5.72 -17.13
N ASP A 253 14.61 -6.43 -17.30
CA ASP A 253 14.91 -7.10 -18.58
C ASP A 253 13.84 -8.14 -18.94
N LEU A 254 13.32 -8.89 -17.96
CA LEU A 254 12.17 -9.77 -18.16
C LEU A 254 10.91 -8.98 -18.53
N PHE A 255 10.55 -7.95 -17.78
CA PHE A 255 9.33 -7.16 -17.98
C PHE A 255 9.31 -6.49 -19.35
N ASN A 256 10.45 -6.07 -19.85
CA ASN A 256 10.60 -5.43 -21.17
C ASN A 256 10.43 -6.42 -22.35
N GLN A 257 10.35 -7.73 -22.10
CA GLN A 257 10.06 -8.72 -23.15
C GLN A 257 8.57 -8.74 -23.51
N TYR A 258 7.71 -8.14 -22.69
CA TYR A 258 6.28 -8.06 -22.91
C TYR A 258 5.89 -6.73 -23.58
N THR A 259 4.74 -6.72 -24.25
CA THR A 259 4.19 -5.51 -24.89
C THR A 259 2.72 -5.34 -24.49
N PRO A 260 2.37 -4.27 -23.75
CA PRO A 260 3.29 -3.30 -23.15
C PRO A 260 4.21 -3.92 -22.11
N ALA A 261 5.34 -3.26 -21.81
CA ALA A 261 6.24 -3.67 -20.74
C ALA A 261 5.50 -3.70 -19.40
N LYS A 262 5.82 -4.69 -18.55
CA LYS A 262 5.12 -4.84 -17.28
C LYS A 262 5.51 -3.75 -16.30
N TYR A 263 4.50 -3.20 -15.62
CA TYR A 263 4.69 -2.25 -14.53
C TYR A 263 5.27 -2.92 -13.30
N ALA A 264 6.08 -2.21 -12.51
CA ALA A 264 6.45 -2.66 -11.18
C ALA A 264 6.60 -1.46 -10.23
N VAL A 265 6.14 -1.62 -9.00
CA VAL A 265 6.29 -0.65 -7.92
C VAL A 265 6.88 -1.31 -6.69
N GLY A 266 8.01 -0.78 -6.19
CA GLY A 266 8.68 -1.30 -5.01
C GLY A 266 8.15 -0.69 -3.72
N GLU A 267 7.96 -1.54 -2.71
CA GLU A 267 7.75 -1.07 -1.34
C GLU A 267 9.12 -0.93 -0.65
N SER A 268 9.53 0.30 -0.35
CA SER A 268 10.79 0.58 0.35
C SER A 268 10.58 1.50 1.55
N TRP A 269 10.98 1.04 2.73
CA TRP A 269 10.90 1.79 3.98
C TRP A 269 12.22 2.48 4.33
N SER A 270 13.07 2.79 3.35
CA SER A 270 14.29 3.56 3.61
C SER A 270 13.93 4.99 4.08
N PRO A 271 14.56 5.52 5.13
CA PRO A 271 14.38 6.91 5.55
C PRO A 271 15.08 7.90 4.60
N PHE A 272 15.89 7.40 3.67
CA PHE A 272 16.69 8.20 2.76
C PHE A 272 16.04 8.30 1.38
N THR A 273 15.37 9.42 1.11
CA THR A 273 14.61 9.64 -0.13
C THR A 273 15.46 9.41 -1.39
N THR A 274 16.74 9.80 -1.38
CA THR A 274 17.66 9.55 -2.49
C THR A 274 17.85 8.08 -2.80
N ARG A 275 17.77 7.21 -1.79
CA ARG A 275 17.92 5.77 -1.95
C ARG A 275 16.60 5.14 -2.39
N ILE A 276 15.46 5.58 -1.83
CA ILE A 276 14.13 5.11 -2.26
C ILE A 276 13.98 5.25 -3.78
N PHE A 277 14.29 6.41 -4.34
CA PHE A 277 14.10 6.66 -5.77
C PHE A 277 15.13 5.97 -6.69
N GLN A 278 16.15 5.26 -6.15
CA GLN A 278 16.97 4.38 -6.98
C GLN A 278 16.17 3.19 -7.53
N TYR A 279 15.27 2.62 -6.74
CA TYR A 279 14.38 1.53 -7.16
C TYR A 279 13.44 1.93 -8.31
N ALA A 280 13.16 3.23 -8.44
CA ALA A 280 12.22 3.77 -9.42
C ALA A 280 12.86 4.11 -10.77
N LYS A 281 14.16 3.89 -10.95
CA LYS A 281 14.82 4.15 -12.23
C LYS A 281 14.21 3.32 -13.37
N PRO A 282 14.24 3.84 -14.61
CA PRO A 282 13.67 3.13 -15.76
C PRO A 282 14.29 1.76 -16.06
N ASP A 283 15.56 1.56 -15.68
CA ASP A 283 16.28 0.31 -15.83
C ASP A 283 16.10 -0.66 -14.62
N GLU A 284 15.25 -0.28 -13.65
CA GLU A 284 14.92 -1.09 -12.46
C GLU A 284 13.40 -1.32 -12.37
N LEU A 285 12.76 -1.13 -11.21
CA LEU A 285 11.31 -1.35 -11.08
C LEU A 285 10.48 -0.31 -11.85
N GLY A 286 10.99 0.91 -12.02
CA GLY A 286 10.31 2.00 -12.71
C GLY A 286 9.40 2.84 -11.81
N ALA A 287 8.97 2.32 -10.67
CA ALA A 287 8.23 3.07 -9.65
C ALA A 287 8.57 2.56 -8.24
N VAL A 288 8.34 3.41 -7.25
CA VAL A 288 8.51 3.07 -5.82
C VAL A 288 7.49 3.85 -4.99
N PHE A 289 7.00 3.27 -3.92
CA PHE A 289 6.18 3.99 -2.95
C PHE A 289 7.00 4.99 -2.15
N ASP A 290 6.53 6.22 -2.08
CA ASP A 290 6.92 7.19 -1.04
C ASP A 290 5.77 7.34 -0.03
N PHE A 291 5.92 6.69 1.12
CA PHE A 291 4.90 6.72 2.18
C PHE A 291 4.88 8.01 3.00
N SER A 292 5.58 9.04 2.57
CA SER A 292 5.64 10.30 3.34
C SER A 292 4.29 10.97 3.46
N MET A 293 3.45 10.92 2.41
CA MET A 293 2.10 11.47 2.46
C MET A 293 1.17 10.65 3.38
N SER A 294 1.34 9.33 3.43
CA SER A 294 0.58 8.47 4.35
C SER A 294 0.95 8.68 5.83
N LYS A 295 2.10 9.27 6.10
CA LYS A 295 2.56 9.60 7.46
C LYS A 295 2.30 11.05 7.85
N ALA A 296 2.04 11.94 6.88
CA ALA A 296 1.83 13.35 7.12
C ALA A 296 0.54 13.61 7.91
N ALA A 297 0.62 14.45 8.94
CA ALA A 297 -0.54 15.01 9.58
C ALA A 297 -1.19 16.06 8.67
N TRP A 298 -2.46 16.46 8.95
CA TRP A 298 -3.12 17.54 8.24
C TRP A 298 -2.47 18.86 8.59
N ASN A 299 -1.31 19.12 7.99
CA ASN A 299 -0.46 20.29 8.21
C ASN A 299 0.08 20.81 6.88
N ARG A 300 -0.08 22.12 6.63
CA ARG A 300 0.29 22.79 5.40
C ARG A 300 1.76 22.58 5.01
N GLU A 301 2.67 22.73 5.96
CA GLU A 301 4.11 22.65 5.71
C GLU A 301 4.57 21.20 5.51
N GLU A 302 3.97 20.24 6.24
CA GLU A 302 4.24 18.82 6.04
C GLU A 302 3.81 18.38 4.64
N TYR A 303 2.60 18.75 4.18
CA TYR A 303 2.11 18.46 2.84
C TYR A 303 2.98 19.13 1.77
N ARG A 304 3.29 20.41 1.93
CA ARG A 304 4.16 21.14 1.00
C ARG A 304 5.52 20.47 0.85
N THR A 305 6.19 20.20 1.97
CA THR A 305 7.52 19.58 1.99
C THR A 305 7.48 18.18 1.36
N THR A 306 6.46 17.39 1.68
CA THR A 306 6.28 16.06 1.13
C THR A 306 6.09 16.10 -0.39
N ILE A 307 5.17 16.94 -0.88
CA ILE A 307 4.89 17.08 -2.32
C ILE A 307 6.15 17.54 -3.07
N GLU A 308 6.82 18.60 -2.60
CA GLU A 308 8.04 19.13 -3.22
C GLU A 308 9.16 18.08 -3.29
N ARG A 309 9.34 17.35 -2.20
CA ARG A 309 10.38 16.32 -2.10
C ARG A 309 10.11 15.16 -3.04
N THR A 310 8.95 14.53 -2.92
CA THR A 310 8.54 13.39 -3.75
C THR A 310 8.60 13.74 -5.23
N HIS A 311 8.01 14.87 -5.63
CA HIS A 311 8.03 15.35 -7.01
C HIS A 311 9.45 15.54 -7.54
N ARG A 312 10.29 16.26 -6.78
CA ARG A 312 11.69 16.54 -7.19
C ARG A 312 12.50 15.25 -7.39
N TYR A 313 12.38 14.29 -6.48
CA TYR A 313 13.17 13.06 -6.56
C TYR A 313 12.62 12.09 -7.62
N ALA A 314 11.31 12.04 -7.83
CA ALA A 314 10.73 11.27 -8.93
C ALA A 314 11.22 11.78 -10.29
N LEU A 315 11.18 13.11 -10.51
CA LEU A 315 11.69 13.69 -11.76
C LEU A 315 13.19 13.44 -11.95
N ALA A 316 13.98 13.52 -10.87
CA ALA A 316 15.42 13.21 -10.93
C ALA A 316 15.71 11.74 -11.24
N ALA A 317 14.79 10.84 -10.93
CA ALA A 317 14.84 9.41 -11.26
C ALA A 317 14.15 9.06 -12.60
N GLU A 318 13.69 10.06 -13.35
CA GLU A 318 12.99 9.91 -14.64
C GLU A 318 11.69 9.07 -14.53
N THR A 319 11.03 9.14 -13.39
CA THR A 319 9.80 8.39 -13.11
C THR A 319 8.64 9.29 -12.73
N ALA A 320 7.43 8.71 -12.64
CA ALA A 320 6.25 9.38 -12.11
C ALA A 320 6.31 9.43 -10.57
N PRO A 321 5.90 10.53 -9.93
CA PRO A 321 5.62 10.54 -8.51
C PRO A 321 4.54 9.51 -8.17
N THR A 322 4.66 8.87 -7.02
CA THR A 322 3.69 7.91 -6.51
C THR A 322 3.03 8.47 -5.26
N TRP A 323 1.71 8.60 -5.27
CA TRP A 323 0.93 9.20 -4.20
C TRP A 323 0.06 8.17 -3.51
N VAL A 324 0.15 8.08 -2.19
CA VAL A 324 -0.60 7.13 -1.36
C VAL A 324 -0.96 7.77 -0.02
N LEU A 325 -2.23 7.71 0.35
CA LEU A 325 -2.71 8.17 1.66
C LEU A 325 -2.83 7.02 2.66
N GLY A 326 -3.24 5.85 2.22
CA GLY A 326 -3.41 4.67 3.07
C GLY A 326 -3.22 3.36 2.32
N ASN A 327 -3.06 2.28 3.07
CA ASN A 327 -2.99 0.91 2.59
C ASN A 327 -3.45 -0.04 3.71
N HIS A 328 -3.26 -1.34 3.54
CA HIS A 328 -3.63 -2.38 4.50
C HIS A 328 -2.70 -2.47 5.73
N ASP A 329 -1.67 -1.62 5.84
CA ASP A 329 -0.69 -1.63 6.93
C ASP A 329 -0.74 -0.38 7.82
N VAL A 330 -1.56 0.62 7.45
CA VAL A 330 -1.69 1.85 8.23
C VAL A 330 -3.14 2.13 8.58
N PRO A 331 -3.42 2.80 9.72
CA PRO A 331 -4.77 3.15 10.10
C PRO A 331 -5.47 4.00 9.03
N ARG A 332 -6.77 3.78 8.85
CA ARG A 332 -7.59 4.43 7.82
C ARG A 332 -7.54 5.95 7.93
N ILE A 333 -7.46 6.61 6.78
CA ILE A 333 -7.30 8.07 6.68
C ILE A 333 -8.45 8.85 7.34
N ALA A 334 -9.67 8.33 7.30
CA ALA A 334 -10.84 8.95 7.92
C ALA A 334 -10.77 9.04 9.45
N SER A 335 -9.85 8.29 10.08
CA SER A 335 -9.53 8.42 11.50
C SER A 335 -8.17 9.09 11.71
N ARG A 336 -7.13 8.62 11.03
CA ARG A 336 -5.74 9.07 11.22
C ARG A 336 -5.55 10.58 10.98
N LEU A 337 -6.24 11.15 9.98
CA LEU A 337 -6.15 12.60 9.71
C LEU A 337 -6.82 13.49 10.78
N GLY A 338 -7.50 12.89 11.77
CA GLY A 338 -7.92 13.57 13.01
C GLY A 338 -6.79 13.86 13.97
N LEU A 339 -5.64 13.17 13.85
CA LEU A 339 -4.52 13.34 14.75
C LEU A 339 -3.86 14.73 14.62
N PRO A 340 -3.35 15.27 15.74
CA PRO A 340 -2.53 16.47 15.71
C PRO A 340 -1.14 16.15 15.10
N SER A 341 -0.48 17.16 14.56
CA SER A 341 0.89 17.05 14.05
C SER A 341 1.85 16.54 15.15
N GLY A 342 2.70 15.58 14.78
CA GLY A 342 3.67 14.97 15.70
C GLY A 342 3.09 13.90 16.64
N ALA A 343 1.82 13.52 16.49
CA ALA A 343 1.26 12.39 17.25
C ALA A 343 1.94 11.08 16.87
N ASN A 344 2.18 10.23 17.86
CA ASN A 344 2.66 8.87 17.63
C ASN A 344 1.50 7.97 17.24
N ILE A 345 1.48 7.50 15.98
CA ILE A 345 0.42 6.66 15.42
C ILE A 345 0.35 5.30 16.14
N GLU A 346 1.48 4.67 16.42
CA GLU A 346 1.52 3.39 17.12
C GLU A 346 0.93 3.48 18.54
N GLN A 347 1.32 4.53 19.29
CA GLN A 347 0.74 4.80 20.61
C GLN A 347 -0.77 5.06 20.51
N TRP A 348 -1.21 5.75 19.47
CA TRP A 348 -2.62 6.03 19.25
C TRP A 348 -3.42 4.74 18.96
N VAL A 349 -2.91 3.87 18.09
CA VAL A 349 -3.52 2.54 17.83
C VAL A 349 -3.55 1.70 19.10
N THR A 350 -2.43 1.64 19.84
CA THR A 350 -2.33 0.91 21.12
C THR A 350 -3.35 1.40 22.14
N SER A 351 -3.69 2.69 22.12
CA SER A 351 -4.72 3.27 22.99
C SER A 351 -6.16 3.09 22.47
N ASN A 352 -6.40 2.25 21.49
CA ASN A 352 -7.68 2.09 20.78
C ASN A 352 -8.21 3.43 20.25
N GLY A 353 -7.36 4.26 19.67
CA GLY A 353 -7.77 5.54 19.09
C GLY A 353 -8.11 6.63 20.10
N THR A 354 -7.87 6.44 21.40
CA THR A 354 -8.33 7.35 22.46
C THR A 354 -7.29 8.37 22.92
N ASN A 355 -6.00 8.14 22.66
CA ASN A 355 -4.92 9.02 23.13
C ASN A 355 -3.88 9.31 22.03
N PRO A 356 -3.90 10.54 21.46
CA PRO A 356 -4.84 11.63 21.75
C PRO A 356 -6.24 11.37 21.19
N PRO A 357 -7.30 11.94 21.78
CA PRO A 357 -8.64 11.86 21.23
C PRO A 357 -8.72 12.68 19.93
N ILE A 358 -9.55 12.23 18.99
CA ILE A 358 -9.79 12.92 17.73
C ILE A 358 -11.26 13.37 17.64
N ASP A 359 -11.54 14.39 16.81
CA ASP A 359 -12.89 14.70 16.35
C ASP A 359 -13.17 13.93 15.05
N PRO A 360 -14.04 12.90 15.05
CA PRO A 360 -14.31 12.09 13.87
C PRO A 360 -14.90 12.90 12.69
N ALA A 361 -15.70 13.93 12.97
CA ALA A 361 -16.28 14.77 11.91
C ALA A 361 -15.21 15.63 11.24
N LEU A 362 -14.26 16.17 12.01
CA LEU A 362 -13.11 16.89 11.46
C LEU A 362 -12.18 15.93 10.68
N ALA A 363 -11.91 14.73 11.23
CA ALA A 363 -11.11 13.71 10.56
C ALA A 363 -11.70 13.34 9.18
N ALA A 364 -13.01 13.11 9.09
CA ALA A 364 -13.71 12.83 7.85
C ALA A 364 -13.61 13.99 6.84
N ARG A 365 -13.75 15.26 7.28
CA ARG A 365 -13.57 16.42 6.39
C ARG A 365 -12.15 16.50 5.85
N ARG A 366 -11.14 16.33 6.72
CA ARG A 366 -9.73 16.32 6.31
C ARG A 366 -9.42 15.17 5.37
N ALA A 367 -10.00 13.98 5.56
CA ALA A 367 -9.84 12.85 4.67
C ALA A 367 -10.37 13.14 3.26
N ARG A 368 -11.57 13.71 3.15
CA ARG A 368 -12.13 14.18 1.87
C ARG A 368 -11.22 15.23 1.21
N ALA A 369 -10.70 16.17 1.98
CA ALA A 369 -9.79 17.21 1.48
C ALA A 369 -8.45 16.62 1.02
N ALA A 370 -7.86 15.69 1.79
CA ALA A 370 -6.63 15.01 1.45
C ALA A 370 -6.74 14.15 0.17
N ALA A 371 -7.89 13.49 -0.02
CA ALA A 371 -8.18 12.75 -1.25
C ALA A 371 -8.10 13.66 -2.49
N LEU A 372 -8.70 14.85 -2.44
CA LEU A 372 -8.60 15.82 -3.54
C LEU A 372 -7.19 16.42 -3.68
N VAL A 373 -6.43 16.56 -2.59
CA VAL A 373 -5.00 16.92 -2.68
C VAL A 373 -4.25 15.84 -3.46
N MET A 374 -4.35 14.58 -3.04
CA MET A 374 -3.66 13.45 -3.67
C MET A 374 -4.06 13.30 -5.15
N LEU A 375 -5.36 13.22 -5.43
CA LEU A 375 -5.87 13.03 -6.79
C LEU A 375 -5.66 14.27 -7.68
N GLY A 376 -5.42 15.44 -7.13
CA GLY A 376 -5.08 16.68 -7.84
C GLY A 376 -3.60 16.86 -8.16
N LEU A 377 -2.74 15.91 -7.77
CA LEU A 377 -1.31 15.90 -8.10
C LEU A 377 -1.04 15.01 -9.32
N PRO A 378 -0.16 15.43 -10.26
CA PRO A 378 0.25 14.57 -11.37
C PRO A 378 1.11 13.40 -10.86
N GLY A 379 1.03 12.26 -11.55
CA GLY A 379 1.70 11.01 -11.17
C GLY A 379 0.73 9.89 -10.83
N THR A 380 1.19 8.74 -10.39
CA THR A 380 0.35 7.58 -10.04
C THR A 380 -0.28 7.76 -8.66
N ALA A 381 -1.59 7.56 -8.54
CA ALA A 381 -2.30 7.62 -7.27
C ALA A 381 -2.81 6.25 -6.85
N PHE A 382 -2.61 5.89 -5.57
CA PHE A 382 -3.10 4.64 -5.00
C PHE A 382 -4.23 4.92 -4.01
N VAL A 383 -5.32 4.18 -4.13
CA VAL A 383 -6.51 4.26 -3.27
C VAL A 383 -6.72 2.91 -2.62
N TYR A 384 -6.74 2.85 -1.31
CA TYR A 384 -7.03 1.61 -0.58
C TYR A 384 -8.53 1.39 -0.45
N GLN A 385 -8.99 0.14 -0.60
CA GLN A 385 -10.41 -0.23 -0.45
C GLN A 385 -11.03 0.36 0.83
N GLY A 386 -12.18 1.03 0.66
CA GLY A 386 -12.91 1.70 1.73
C GLY A 386 -12.52 3.17 1.95
N GLU A 387 -11.44 3.68 1.34
CA GLU A 387 -11.16 5.12 1.34
C GLU A 387 -12.27 5.88 0.61
N GLU A 388 -12.74 5.35 -0.51
CA GLU A 388 -13.83 5.90 -1.31
C GLU A 388 -15.18 5.87 -0.60
N LEU A 389 -15.29 5.08 0.46
CA LEU A 389 -16.45 5.05 1.35
C LEU A 389 -16.29 5.98 2.56
N GLY A 390 -15.09 6.51 2.79
CA GLY A 390 -14.75 7.27 3.98
C GLY A 390 -14.75 6.44 5.26
N LEU A 391 -14.48 5.13 5.15
CA LEU A 391 -14.45 4.23 6.30
C LEU A 391 -13.41 4.67 7.32
N PRO A 392 -13.79 4.85 8.60
CA PRO A 392 -12.83 5.05 9.68
C PRO A 392 -12.17 3.73 10.12
N GLU A 393 -11.14 3.84 10.94
CA GLU A 393 -10.48 2.70 11.59
C GLU A 393 -11.43 2.03 12.57
N ASP A 394 -11.38 0.70 12.62
CA ASP A 394 -12.10 -0.08 13.62
C ASP A 394 -11.21 -0.35 14.83
N PHE A 395 -11.55 0.25 15.96
CA PHE A 395 -10.89 0.02 17.25
C PHE A 395 -11.69 -0.88 18.19
N ASP A 396 -12.88 -1.34 17.76
CA ASP A 396 -13.80 -2.12 18.59
C ASP A 396 -13.44 -3.62 18.66
N LEU A 397 -12.48 -4.08 17.83
CA LEU A 397 -12.01 -5.46 17.85
C LEU A 397 -11.53 -5.87 19.24
N THR A 398 -12.09 -6.96 19.77
CA THR A 398 -11.69 -7.55 21.04
C THR A 398 -10.37 -8.33 20.90
N GLU A 399 -9.71 -8.62 22.01
CA GLU A 399 -8.45 -9.36 22.02
C GLU A 399 -8.55 -10.73 21.33
N ASP A 400 -9.68 -11.43 21.50
CA ASP A 400 -9.93 -12.75 20.89
C ASP A 400 -10.20 -12.69 19.37
N GLU A 401 -10.49 -11.52 18.83
CA GLU A 401 -10.79 -11.30 17.42
C GLU A 401 -9.57 -10.88 16.60
N ILE A 402 -8.50 -10.44 17.26
CA ILE A 402 -7.28 -9.96 16.60
C ILE A 402 -6.54 -11.14 15.97
N GLN A 403 -6.17 -11.02 14.71
CA GLN A 403 -5.44 -12.02 13.94
C GLN A 403 -4.04 -11.54 13.48
N ASP A 404 -3.73 -10.24 13.64
CA ASP A 404 -2.43 -9.69 13.27
C ASP A 404 -1.31 -10.27 14.17
N PRO A 405 -0.20 -10.80 13.60
CA PRO A 405 0.91 -11.38 14.37
C PRO A 405 1.57 -10.40 15.35
N ASN A 406 1.43 -9.11 15.14
CA ASN A 406 1.92 -8.10 16.10
C ASN A 406 1.31 -8.25 17.50
N TRP A 407 0.07 -8.74 17.61
CA TRP A 407 -0.60 -8.91 18.90
C TRP A 407 0.15 -9.87 19.81
N GLU A 408 0.37 -11.10 19.33
CA GLU A 408 1.09 -12.13 20.09
C GLU A 408 2.56 -11.74 20.31
N ARG A 409 3.23 -11.22 19.26
CA ARG A 409 4.65 -10.93 19.32
C ARG A 409 5.01 -9.72 20.17
N SER A 410 4.11 -8.74 20.28
CA SER A 410 4.29 -7.60 21.19
C SER A 410 3.96 -7.96 22.66
N GLY A 411 3.53 -9.18 22.95
CA GLY A 411 3.04 -9.59 24.25
C GLY A 411 1.70 -8.93 24.61
N HIS A 412 0.80 -8.85 23.63
CA HIS A 412 -0.53 -8.28 23.74
C HIS A 412 -0.54 -6.76 23.99
N TYR A 413 0.47 -6.08 23.47
CA TYR A 413 0.59 -4.63 23.60
C TYR A 413 0.08 -3.89 22.37
N PHE A 414 0.42 -4.34 21.17
CA PHE A 414 0.08 -3.66 19.90
C PHE A 414 -0.89 -4.53 19.09
N LYS A 415 -2.12 -4.02 18.88
CA LYS A 415 -3.19 -4.72 18.16
C LYS A 415 -2.93 -4.95 16.66
N GLY A 416 -1.89 -4.30 16.11
CA GLY A 416 -1.56 -4.47 14.71
C GLY A 416 -2.48 -3.71 13.77
N ARG A 417 -2.80 -4.32 12.63
CA ARG A 417 -3.39 -3.69 11.43
C ARG A 417 -4.83 -4.11 11.15
N ASP A 418 -5.42 -4.99 11.96
CA ASP A 418 -6.74 -5.59 11.66
C ASP A 418 -7.86 -4.55 11.54
N GLY A 419 -7.78 -3.44 12.27
CA GLY A 419 -8.78 -2.37 12.23
C GLY A 419 -8.97 -1.74 10.85
N CYS A 420 -7.93 -1.71 10.00
CA CYS A 420 -8.05 -1.25 8.62
C CYS A 420 -8.40 -2.38 7.64
N ARG A 421 -8.42 -3.65 8.08
CA ARG A 421 -8.63 -4.85 7.27
C ARG A 421 -10.03 -5.46 7.39
N VAL A 422 -10.92 -4.90 8.22
CA VAL A 422 -12.29 -5.37 8.38
C VAL A 422 -13.02 -5.39 7.02
N PRO A 423 -13.80 -6.45 6.70
CA PRO A 423 -14.52 -6.59 5.45
C PRO A 423 -15.42 -5.41 5.09
N LEU A 424 -15.50 -5.06 3.80
CA LEU A 424 -16.23 -3.90 3.32
C LEU A 424 -17.75 -4.03 3.45
N PRO A 425 -18.47 -2.95 3.82
CA PRO A 425 -19.93 -2.91 3.81
C PRO A 425 -20.46 -2.53 2.41
N TRP A 426 -21.09 -3.46 1.72
CA TRP A 426 -21.75 -3.22 0.44
C TRP A 426 -23.20 -2.77 0.59
N GLN A 427 -23.87 -3.24 1.66
CA GLN A 427 -25.26 -2.93 1.96
C GLN A 427 -25.38 -2.44 3.40
N SER A 428 -26.33 -1.55 3.64
CA SER A 428 -26.59 -1.00 4.98
C SER A 428 -27.33 -1.94 5.92
N ASP A 429 -27.80 -3.06 5.42
CA ASP A 429 -28.56 -4.08 6.13
C ASP A 429 -28.23 -5.48 5.57
N GLY A 430 -28.77 -6.50 6.22
CA GLY A 430 -28.55 -7.89 5.82
C GLY A 430 -27.24 -8.51 6.39
N PRO A 431 -26.99 -9.78 6.05
CA PRO A 431 -25.83 -10.52 6.58
C PRO A 431 -24.51 -9.86 6.19
N ALA A 432 -23.61 -9.74 7.17
CA ALA A 432 -22.27 -9.15 7.00
C ALA A 432 -22.27 -7.86 6.15
N PHE A 433 -23.32 -7.03 6.26
CA PHE A 433 -23.52 -5.82 5.46
C PHE A 433 -23.32 -6.02 3.95
N GLY A 434 -23.75 -7.18 3.43
CA GLY A 434 -23.66 -7.54 2.01
C GLY A 434 -22.26 -7.93 1.55
N PHE A 435 -21.33 -8.16 2.47
CA PHE A 435 -20.03 -8.77 2.17
C PHE A 435 -20.24 -10.19 1.63
N ASN A 436 -21.18 -10.96 2.25
CA ASN A 436 -21.68 -12.23 1.77
C ASN A 436 -23.16 -12.45 2.15
N ALA A 437 -23.69 -13.61 1.79
CA ALA A 437 -25.07 -13.99 2.07
C ALA A 437 -25.28 -14.76 3.40
N THR A 438 -24.21 -15.25 4.02
CA THR A 438 -24.27 -16.12 5.21
C THR A 438 -24.16 -15.36 6.51
N GLY A 439 -23.47 -14.22 6.52
CA GLY A 439 -23.13 -13.44 7.70
C GLY A 439 -21.80 -13.85 8.35
N ALA A 440 -21.10 -14.83 7.80
CA ALA A 440 -19.75 -15.17 8.24
C ALA A 440 -18.76 -14.04 7.90
N SER A 441 -17.76 -13.81 8.75
CA SER A 441 -16.73 -12.82 8.50
C SER A 441 -15.47 -13.18 9.29
N TRP A 442 -14.31 -13.14 8.67
CA TRP A 442 -13.04 -13.46 9.33
C TRP A 442 -12.63 -12.41 10.37
N LEU A 443 -13.04 -11.14 10.18
CA LEU A 443 -13.05 -10.10 11.21
C LEU A 443 -14.48 -9.59 11.35
N PRO A 444 -14.98 -9.36 12.57
CA PRO A 444 -16.34 -8.86 12.79
C PRO A 444 -16.48 -7.44 12.25
N GLN A 445 -17.62 -7.17 11.61
CA GLN A 445 -17.97 -5.84 11.13
C GLN A 445 -18.77 -5.10 12.21
N PRO A 446 -18.33 -3.91 12.67
CA PRO A 446 -19.07 -3.16 13.67
C PRO A 446 -20.39 -2.61 13.11
N ALA A 447 -21.42 -2.48 13.97
CA ALA A 447 -22.76 -2.06 13.55
C ALA A 447 -22.78 -0.70 12.83
N TRP A 448 -21.84 0.19 13.14
CA TRP A 448 -21.74 1.50 12.51
C TRP A 448 -21.30 1.45 11.04
N PHE A 449 -20.76 0.31 10.53
CA PHE A 449 -20.46 0.11 9.10
C PHE A 449 -21.66 0.34 8.20
N ALA A 450 -22.89 0.08 8.68
CA ALA A 450 -24.13 0.38 7.98
C ALA A 450 -24.22 1.81 7.45
N GLN A 451 -23.58 2.78 8.12
CA GLN A 451 -23.60 4.19 7.72
C GLN A 451 -22.72 4.47 6.51
N TYR A 452 -21.67 3.66 6.31
CA TYR A 452 -20.68 3.79 5.25
C TYR A 452 -20.95 2.87 4.06
N ALA A 453 -21.99 2.06 4.13
CA ALA A 453 -22.29 1.06 3.11
C ALA A 453 -22.45 1.66 1.72
N THR A 454 -21.90 0.96 0.73
CA THR A 454 -21.86 1.37 -0.68
C THR A 454 -23.24 1.74 -1.21
N ASN A 455 -24.29 0.93 -0.91
CA ASN A 455 -25.65 1.17 -1.39
C ASN A 455 -26.28 2.48 -0.86
N ARG A 456 -25.79 3.01 0.26
CA ARG A 456 -26.22 4.32 0.78
C ARG A 456 -25.56 5.48 0.06
N GLN A 457 -24.37 5.25 -0.48
CA GLN A 457 -23.56 6.29 -1.11
C GLN A 457 -23.80 6.39 -2.61
N ILE A 458 -24.22 5.30 -3.26
CA ILE A 458 -24.61 5.31 -4.67
C ILE A 458 -25.83 6.23 -4.85
N GLY A 459 -25.68 7.25 -5.73
CA GLY A 459 -26.73 8.23 -6.02
C GLY A 459 -26.81 9.40 -5.04
N ASP A 460 -26.04 9.41 -3.97
CA ASP A 460 -25.90 10.56 -3.09
C ASP A 460 -24.72 11.44 -3.54
N GLY A 461 -25.03 12.59 -4.14
CA GLY A 461 -24.02 13.56 -4.61
C GLY A 461 -23.16 14.18 -3.51
N ALA A 462 -23.54 14.05 -2.23
CA ALA A 462 -22.74 14.51 -1.09
C ALA A 462 -21.81 13.43 -0.51
N SER A 463 -21.96 12.18 -0.95
CA SER A 463 -21.18 11.04 -0.44
C SER A 463 -19.69 11.12 -0.74
N VAL A 464 -18.90 10.32 -0.02
CA VAL A 464 -17.46 10.19 -0.28
C VAL A 464 -17.24 9.43 -1.58
N LEU A 465 -18.05 8.40 -1.85
CA LEU A 465 -18.01 7.64 -3.09
C LEU A 465 -18.22 8.55 -4.32
N HIS A 466 -19.22 9.43 -4.28
CA HIS A 466 -19.44 10.39 -5.36
C HIS A 466 -18.25 11.33 -5.55
N LEU A 467 -17.64 11.79 -4.44
CA LEU A 467 -16.46 12.64 -4.49
C LEU A 467 -15.28 11.95 -5.21
N TYR A 468 -15.02 10.66 -4.87
CA TYR A 468 -13.95 9.89 -5.53
C TYR A 468 -14.26 9.65 -7.01
N CYS A 469 -15.47 9.23 -7.37
CA CYS A 469 -15.87 9.06 -8.78
C CYS A 469 -15.67 10.35 -9.59
N ALA A 470 -16.13 11.48 -9.05
CA ALA A 470 -15.98 12.79 -9.69
C ALA A 470 -14.51 13.21 -9.79
N ALA A 471 -13.72 13.00 -8.73
CA ALA A 471 -12.31 13.33 -8.72
C ALA A 471 -11.52 12.50 -9.74
N VAL A 472 -11.75 11.19 -9.81
CA VAL A 472 -11.08 10.31 -10.79
C VAL A 472 -11.44 10.70 -12.22
N ALA A 473 -12.71 11.00 -12.49
CA ALA A 473 -13.14 11.45 -13.82
C ALA A 473 -12.49 12.78 -14.23
N LEU A 474 -12.50 13.77 -13.32
CA LEU A 474 -11.87 15.08 -13.57
C LEU A 474 -10.33 14.98 -13.64
N ARG A 475 -9.72 14.07 -12.87
CA ARG A 475 -8.29 13.81 -12.95
C ARG A 475 -7.88 13.40 -14.35
N LYS A 476 -8.61 12.49 -14.99
CA LYS A 476 -8.34 12.05 -16.37
C LYS A 476 -8.42 13.20 -17.38
N GLN A 477 -9.25 14.20 -17.11
CA GLN A 477 -9.42 15.34 -17.98
C GLN A 477 -8.41 16.47 -17.72
N TRP A 478 -8.06 16.74 -16.46
CA TRP A 478 -7.37 17.97 -16.08
C TRP A 478 -5.98 17.75 -15.46
N VAL A 479 -5.73 16.58 -14.86
CA VAL A 479 -4.48 16.27 -14.14
C VAL A 479 -3.57 15.37 -14.97
N ALA A 480 -4.13 14.30 -15.52
CA ALA A 480 -3.41 13.34 -16.35
C ALA A 480 -3.05 13.99 -17.71
N ASN A 481 -1.82 14.38 -17.87
CA ASN A 481 -1.34 15.07 -19.08
C ASN A 481 -0.08 14.42 -19.68
N GLY A 482 0.17 13.16 -19.38
CA GLY A 482 1.29 12.39 -19.91
C GLY A 482 2.57 12.51 -19.08
N THR A 483 3.73 12.58 -19.71
CA THR A 483 5.03 12.35 -19.09
C THR A 483 5.61 13.52 -18.31
N ASP A 484 4.94 14.67 -18.26
CA ASP A 484 5.57 15.92 -17.81
C ASP A 484 5.48 16.17 -16.30
N PHE A 485 4.47 15.60 -15.61
CA PHE A 485 4.19 15.72 -14.17
C PHE A 485 4.38 17.12 -13.58
N GLN A 486 4.30 18.17 -14.43
CA GLN A 486 4.59 19.53 -14.02
C GLN A 486 3.40 20.19 -13.34
N PHE A 487 3.71 20.97 -12.34
CA PHE A 487 2.80 21.95 -11.73
C PHE A 487 3.62 23.13 -11.21
N SER A 488 2.97 24.24 -10.96
CA SER A 488 3.59 25.42 -10.34
C SER A 488 2.86 25.81 -9.07
N TRP A 489 3.60 26.04 -8.00
CA TRP A 489 3.02 26.59 -6.79
C TRP A 489 2.40 27.95 -7.05
N LEU A 490 1.24 28.19 -6.46
CA LEU A 490 0.65 29.52 -6.42
C LEU A 490 1.47 30.43 -5.48
N THR A 491 1.56 31.70 -5.82
CA THR A 491 2.19 32.70 -4.96
C THR A 491 1.37 32.95 -3.69
N ASN A 492 1.98 33.58 -2.68
CA ASN A 492 1.24 33.95 -1.46
C ASN A 492 0.13 34.99 -1.74
N GLU A 493 0.23 35.75 -2.82
CA GLU A 493 -0.82 36.68 -3.25
C GLU A 493 -2.01 35.92 -3.87
N GLU A 494 -1.75 34.85 -4.64
CA GLU A 494 -2.79 34.01 -5.25
C GLU A 494 -3.40 33.03 -4.24
N CYS A 495 -2.62 32.56 -3.27
CA CYS A 495 -2.98 31.51 -2.32
C CYS A 495 -2.45 31.89 -0.91
N PRO A 496 -3.16 32.79 -0.19
CA PRO A 496 -2.71 33.23 1.12
C PRO A 496 -2.78 32.10 2.16
N ALA A 497 -1.83 32.11 3.11
CA ALA A 497 -1.84 31.14 4.21
C ALA A 497 -3.14 31.23 5.02
N PRO A 498 -3.71 30.12 5.52
CA PRO A 498 -3.16 28.74 5.54
C PRO A 498 -3.46 27.89 4.30
N LEU A 499 -3.82 28.49 3.15
CA LEU A 499 -3.98 27.72 1.91
C LEU A 499 -2.62 27.15 1.43
N LEU A 500 -2.68 26.00 0.81
CA LEU A 500 -1.65 25.43 -0.06
C LEU A 500 -2.28 25.19 -1.43
N GLY A 501 -1.65 25.71 -2.51
CA GLY A 501 -2.25 25.57 -3.83
C GLY A 501 -1.21 25.55 -4.94
N TRP A 502 -1.58 24.90 -6.03
CA TRP A 502 -0.77 24.80 -7.25
C TRP A 502 -1.65 24.87 -8.50
N ARG A 503 -1.01 25.20 -9.60
CA ARG A 503 -1.61 25.28 -10.92
C ARG A 503 -1.03 24.19 -11.82
N LEU A 504 -1.89 23.48 -12.49
CA LEU A 504 -1.53 22.48 -13.50
C LEU A 504 -1.36 23.12 -14.90
N PRO A 505 -0.65 22.48 -15.82
CA PRO A 505 -0.52 22.94 -17.20
C PRO A 505 -1.86 23.11 -17.93
N SER A 506 -2.88 22.31 -17.54
CA SER A 506 -4.26 22.43 -18.01
C SER A 506 -4.95 23.75 -17.63
N GLY A 507 -4.35 24.53 -16.73
CA GLY A 507 -4.94 25.74 -16.15
C GLY A 507 -5.77 25.48 -14.90
N MET A 508 -6.07 24.21 -14.56
CA MET A 508 -6.73 23.87 -13.31
C MET A 508 -5.88 24.25 -12.10
N VAL A 509 -6.52 24.80 -11.09
CA VAL A 509 -5.91 25.16 -9.82
C VAL A 509 -6.47 24.25 -8.72
N VAL A 510 -5.58 23.71 -7.91
CA VAL A 510 -5.93 22.98 -6.67
C VAL A 510 -5.55 23.86 -5.49
N MET A 511 -6.47 24.03 -4.53
CA MET A 511 -6.23 24.78 -3.31
C MET A 511 -6.81 24.03 -2.11
N ALA A 512 -5.98 23.75 -1.11
CA ALA A 512 -6.36 23.10 0.14
C ALA A 512 -6.27 24.09 1.31
N ASN A 513 -7.33 24.18 2.12
CA ASN A 513 -7.37 24.99 3.34
C ASN A 513 -7.03 24.13 4.55
N PHE A 514 -5.90 24.38 5.16
CA PHE A 514 -5.43 23.68 6.35
C PHE A 514 -5.94 24.27 7.68
N SER A 515 -6.79 25.31 7.63
CA SER A 515 -7.53 25.77 8.82
C SER A 515 -8.71 24.85 9.09
N ASP A 516 -8.89 24.43 10.32
CA ASP A 516 -10.01 23.56 10.72
C ASP A 516 -11.35 24.30 10.86
N SER A 517 -11.29 25.61 11.06
CA SER A 517 -12.48 26.41 11.49
C SER A 517 -12.72 27.69 10.68
N GLN A 518 -11.73 28.17 9.92
CA GLN A 518 -11.85 29.45 9.21
C GLN A 518 -11.84 29.25 7.69
N PRO A 519 -12.84 29.78 6.98
CA PRO A 519 -12.75 29.90 5.52
C PRO A 519 -11.64 30.92 5.18
N VAL A 520 -10.97 30.72 4.06
CA VAL A 520 -9.93 31.64 3.59
C VAL A 520 -10.39 32.30 2.29
N ALA A 521 -10.48 33.64 2.32
CA ALA A 521 -10.86 34.41 1.15
C ALA A 521 -9.85 34.26 -0.01
N LEU A 522 -10.35 34.18 -1.22
CA LEU A 522 -9.56 34.18 -2.44
C LEU A 522 -9.38 35.59 -2.97
N PRO A 523 -8.23 35.94 -3.56
CA PRO A 523 -8.00 37.29 -4.09
C PRO A 523 -8.89 37.62 -5.30
N GLN A 524 -9.41 36.60 -5.96
CA GLN A 524 -10.42 36.72 -7.03
C GLN A 524 -11.35 35.50 -7.03
N PRO A 525 -12.59 35.64 -7.49
CA PRO A 525 -13.51 34.53 -7.61
C PRO A 525 -12.96 33.43 -8.52
N MET A 526 -13.28 32.17 -8.20
CA MET A 526 -12.89 30.99 -8.99
C MET A 526 -14.13 30.18 -9.34
N THR A 527 -14.16 29.57 -10.51
CA THR A 527 -15.22 28.62 -10.91
C THR A 527 -14.85 27.21 -10.42
N VAL A 528 -15.64 26.67 -9.51
CA VAL A 528 -15.41 25.34 -8.91
C VAL A 528 -15.69 24.24 -9.92
N LEU A 529 -14.72 23.34 -10.13
CA LEU A 529 -14.92 22.05 -10.81
C LEU A 529 -15.33 20.97 -9.82
N LEU A 530 -14.67 20.92 -8.65
CA LEU A 530 -14.93 19.98 -7.59
C LEU A 530 -14.48 20.55 -6.25
N VAL A 531 -15.19 20.20 -5.19
CA VAL A 531 -14.83 20.59 -3.82
C VAL A 531 -15.10 19.45 -2.84
N SER A 532 -14.25 19.30 -1.85
CA SER A 532 -14.40 18.26 -0.83
C SER A 532 -15.52 18.55 0.18
N ASP A 533 -15.93 19.80 0.32
CA ASP A 533 -17.08 20.21 1.15
C ASP A 533 -18.38 20.05 0.37
N ALA A 534 -19.22 19.12 0.82
CA ALA A 534 -20.48 18.78 0.15
C ALA A 534 -21.53 19.92 0.17
N THR A 535 -21.33 20.98 0.94
CA THR A 535 -22.23 22.14 0.98
C THR A 535 -22.01 23.12 -0.18
N VAL A 536 -20.88 23.00 -0.89
CA VAL A 536 -20.54 23.85 -2.05
C VAL A 536 -20.81 23.09 -3.34
N GLN A 537 -21.48 23.74 -4.29
CA GLN A 537 -21.84 23.10 -5.56
C GLN A 537 -20.76 23.31 -6.63
N ALA A 538 -20.54 22.28 -7.45
CA ALA A 538 -19.73 22.40 -8.66
C ALA A 538 -20.34 23.40 -9.66
N ASN A 539 -19.52 23.97 -10.52
CA ASN A 539 -19.89 24.99 -11.51
C ASN A 539 -20.46 26.31 -10.91
N THR A 540 -20.19 26.56 -9.63
CA THR A 540 -20.47 27.84 -8.99
C THR A 540 -19.19 28.65 -8.83
N GLN A 541 -19.34 29.97 -8.69
CA GLN A 541 -18.23 30.84 -8.28
C GLN A 541 -18.08 30.83 -6.76
N VAL A 542 -16.85 30.73 -6.30
CA VAL A 542 -16.50 30.82 -4.88
C VAL A 542 -15.50 31.96 -4.68
N GLU A 543 -15.67 32.67 -3.56
CA GLU A 543 -14.79 33.74 -3.12
C GLU A 543 -13.93 33.31 -1.92
N SER A 544 -14.09 32.08 -1.43
CA SER A 544 -13.32 31.52 -0.32
C SER A 544 -13.23 30.01 -0.41
N VAL A 545 -12.18 29.43 0.19
CA VAL A 545 -12.03 27.99 0.41
C VAL A 545 -12.53 27.65 1.80
N PRO A 546 -13.51 26.73 1.95
CA PRO A 546 -14.04 26.34 3.26
C PRO A 546 -12.97 25.73 4.17
N PRO A 547 -13.18 25.70 5.50
CA PRO A 547 -12.24 25.10 6.44
C PRO A 547 -12.11 23.58 6.24
N ALA A 548 -10.90 23.05 6.39
CA ALA A 548 -10.56 21.64 6.17
C ALA A 548 -11.10 21.10 4.84
N ALA A 549 -10.96 21.89 3.77
CA ALA A 549 -11.48 21.56 2.44
C ALA A 549 -10.44 21.79 1.33
N THR A 550 -10.59 21.09 0.23
CA THR A 550 -9.82 21.26 -1.01
C THR A 550 -10.76 21.58 -2.15
N VAL A 551 -10.38 22.54 -2.98
CA VAL A 551 -11.12 22.99 -4.17
C VAL A 551 -10.27 22.77 -5.42
N TRP A 552 -10.88 22.20 -6.46
CA TRP A 552 -10.37 22.20 -7.83
C TRP A 552 -11.17 23.24 -8.61
N ALA A 553 -10.49 24.19 -9.21
CA ALA A 553 -11.15 25.33 -9.83
C ALA A 553 -10.42 25.84 -11.07
N LEU A 554 -11.13 26.64 -11.84
CA LEU A 554 -10.58 27.44 -12.94
C LEU A 554 -10.66 28.93 -12.56
N PRO A 555 -9.72 29.77 -13.01
CA PRO A 555 -9.90 31.23 -12.94
C PRO A 555 -11.23 31.63 -13.58
N ALA A 556 -11.93 32.59 -12.96
CA ALA A 556 -13.24 33.06 -13.42
C ALA A 556 -13.13 33.82 -14.75
#